data_9e5db73d662b333b6484ec2f7cfe7622
#
_entry.id   9e5db73d662b333b6484ec2f7cfe7622
#
_cell.length_a   1.000
_cell.length_b   1.000
_cell.length_c   1.000
_cell.angle_alpha   90.00
_cell.angle_beta   90.00
_cell.angle_gamma   90.00
#
_symmetry.space_group_name_H-M   'P 1'
#
loop_
_entity.id
_entity.type
_entity.pdbx_description
1 polymer ?
#
loop_
_entity_poly.entity_id
_entity_poly.type
_entity_poly.pdbx_seq_one_letter_code
_entity_poly.pdbx_strand_id
1 'polypeptide(L)'
;MYFLTKLENDIESGVYATKDDDGTTCVQLFVNMDDAVMYNEQLASVGYELKISEAPDEHIDKMCEALGYAYTVAEPGDIVIPRLEILQDTIGSFFL
;
A
#
# COMPACT_ATOMS: atom_id res chain seq x y z
N MET A 1 10.93 -5.49 0.08
CA MET A 1 9.79 -4.73 0.64
C MET A 1 8.49 -5.29 0.11
N TYR A 2 7.48 -5.32 0.94
CA TYR A 2 6.14 -5.80 0.58
C TYR A 2 5.19 -4.62 0.48
N PHE A 3 4.22 -4.74 -0.41
CA PHE A 3 3.19 -3.72 -0.62
C PHE A 3 1.95 -4.40 -1.21
N LEU A 4 0.87 -3.65 -1.33
CA LEU A 4 -0.39 -4.22 -1.79
C LEU A 4 -0.72 -3.72 -3.19
N THR A 5 -1.15 -4.65 -4.04
CA THR A 5 -1.55 -4.36 -5.42
C THR A 5 -2.89 -5.00 -5.72
N LYS A 6 -3.53 -4.56 -6.79
CA LYS A 6 -4.80 -5.12 -7.24
C LYS A 6 -4.60 -6.55 -7.76
N LEU A 7 -3.54 -6.76 -8.54
CA LEU A 7 -3.12 -8.08 -9.00
C LEU A 7 -1.71 -8.36 -8.48
N GLU A 8 -1.43 -9.62 -8.14
CA GLU A 8 -0.16 -10.03 -7.56
C GLU A 8 1.02 -9.70 -8.47
N ASN A 9 2.02 -9.02 -7.90
CA ASN A 9 3.25 -8.59 -8.58
C ASN A 9 3.03 -7.77 -9.86
N ASP A 10 1.88 -7.10 -9.95
CA ASP A 10 1.55 -6.26 -11.10
C ASP A 10 1.28 -4.83 -10.64
N ILE A 11 2.32 -3.99 -10.71
CA ILE A 11 2.24 -2.58 -10.30
C ILE A 11 1.25 -1.82 -11.19
N GLU A 12 1.17 -2.17 -12.47
CA GLU A 12 0.30 -1.48 -13.41
C GLU A 12 -1.18 -1.74 -13.12
N SER A 13 -1.50 -2.81 -12.40
CA SER A 13 -2.88 -3.09 -12.00
C SER A 13 -3.41 -2.11 -10.96
N GLY A 14 -2.53 -1.40 -10.26
CA GLY A 14 -2.83 -0.45 -9.21
C GLY A 14 -2.13 -0.81 -7.92
N VAL A 15 -1.51 0.17 -7.28
CA VAL A 15 -0.79 0.01 -6.01
C VAL A 15 -1.57 0.72 -4.92
N TYR A 16 -1.76 0.04 -3.79
CA TYR A 16 -2.43 0.63 -2.64
C TYR A 16 -1.60 1.77 -2.06
N ALA A 17 -2.23 2.90 -1.89
CA ALA A 17 -1.63 4.06 -1.25
C ALA A 17 -2.68 4.83 -0.45
N THR A 18 -2.23 5.65 0.48
CA THR A 18 -3.10 6.49 1.29
C THR A 18 -2.72 7.95 1.09
N LYS A 19 -3.66 8.85 1.34
CA LYS A 19 -3.37 10.28 1.40
C LYS A 19 -3.23 10.69 2.86
N ASP A 20 -2.19 11.46 3.14
CA ASP A 20 -2.05 12.09 4.45
C ASP A 20 -2.86 13.39 4.52
N ASP A 21 -2.75 14.09 5.67
CA ASP A 21 -3.57 15.27 5.93
C ASP A 21 -3.26 16.44 4.99
N ASP A 22 -2.07 16.49 4.39
CA ASP A 22 -1.70 17.54 3.45
C ASP A 22 -1.99 17.17 1.99
N GLY A 23 -2.59 16.00 1.75
CA GLY A 23 -2.95 15.52 0.43
C GLY A 23 -1.86 14.74 -0.29
N THR A 24 -0.72 14.47 0.36
CA THR A 24 0.35 13.68 -0.23
C THR A 24 -0.07 12.21 -0.32
N THR A 25 0.09 11.62 -1.50
CA THR A 25 -0.20 10.20 -1.71
C THR A 25 1.04 9.38 -1.37
N CYS A 26 0.89 8.43 -0.45
CA CYS A 26 1.98 7.60 0.06
C CYS A 26 1.67 6.13 -0.13
N VAL A 27 2.58 5.41 -0.77
CA VAL A 27 2.51 3.94 -0.86
C VAL A 27 2.89 3.38 0.51
N GLN A 28 2.08 2.45 1.03
CA GLN A 28 2.38 1.78 2.28
C GLN A 28 3.26 0.56 2.01
N LEU A 29 4.47 0.58 2.54
CA LEU A 29 5.44 -0.51 2.42
C LEU A 29 5.60 -1.22 3.76
N PHE A 30 5.97 -2.50 3.70
CA PHE A 30 6.20 -3.33 4.88
C PHE A 30 7.53 -4.07 4.75
N VAL A 31 8.29 -4.09 5.82
CA VAL A 31 9.54 -4.86 5.87
C VAL A 31 9.23 -6.35 5.99
N ASN A 32 8.22 -6.72 6.80
CA ASN A 32 7.81 -8.09 7.01
C ASN A 32 6.52 -8.41 6.27
N MET A 33 6.49 -9.61 5.67
CA MET A 33 5.29 -10.12 5.01
C MET A 33 4.12 -10.27 5.98
N ASP A 34 4.37 -10.70 7.22
CA ASP A 34 3.32 -10.89 8.23
C ASP A 34 2.57 -9.58 8.51
N ASP A 35 3.29 -8.45 8.56
CA ASP A 35 2.67 -7.15 8.78
C ASP A 35 1.81 -6.76 7.58
N ALA A 36 2.25 -7.06 6.37
CA ALA A 36 1.47 -6.83 5.16
C ALA A 36 0.19 -7.69 5.15
N VAL A 37 0.30 -8.95 5.57
CA VAL A 37 -0.85 -9.87 5.67
C VAL A 37 -1.88 -9.32 6.65
N MET A 38 -1.46 -8.90 7.83
CA MET A 38 -2.37 -8.35 8.85
C MET A 38 -3.08 -7.10 8.35
N TYR A 39 -2.34 -6.22 7.70
CA TYR A 39 -2.91 -5.00 7.14
C TYR A 39 -3.92 -5.32 6.03
N ASN A 40 -3.58 -6.27 5.15
CA ASN A 40 -4.44 -6.70 4.06
C ASN A 40 -5.75 -7.34 4.57
N GLU A 41 -5.68 -8.11 5.66
CA GLU A 41 -6.87 -8.70 6.27
C GLU A 41 -7.84 -7.63 6.77
N GLN A 42 -7.34 -6.54 7.34
CA GLN A 42 -8.17 -5.44 7.77
C GLN A 42 -8.86 -4.75 6.58
N LEU A 43 -8.16 -4.59 5.46
CA LEU A 43 -8.76 -4.05 4.24
C LEU A 43 -9.82 -4.99 3.67
N ALA A 44 -9.56 -6.29 3.69
CA ALA A 44 -10.51 -7.30 3.22
C ALA A 44 -11.82 -7.26 4.02
N SER A 45 -11.75 -6.94 5.31
CA SER A 45 -12.93 -6.84 6.17
C SER A 45 -13.89 -5.73 5.75
N VAL A 46 -13.42 -4.75 4.98
CA VAL A 46 -14.26 -3.67 4.45
C VAL A 46 -14.43 -3.75 2.94
N GLY A 47 -14.15 -4.91 2.34
CA GLY A 47 -14.46 -5.19 0.95
C GLY A 47 -13.35 -4.97 -0.06
N TYR A 48 -12.12 -4.71 0.37
CA TYR A 48 -11.00 -4.52 -0.54
C TYR A 48 -10.23 -5.83 -0.71
N GLU A 49 -10.23 -6.36 -1.92
CA GLU A 49 -9.50 -7.59 -2.25
C GLU A 49 -8.18 -7.22 -2.96
N LEU A 50 -7.12 -7.10 -2.16
CA LEU A 50 -5.80 -6.77 -2.65
C LEU A 50 -4.87 -7.96 -2.49
N LYS A 51 -3.77 -7.95 -3.23
CA LYS A 51 -2.76 -8.98 -3.20
C LYS A 51 -1.46 -8.42 -2.64
N ILE A 52 -0.69 -9.26 -1.97
CA ILE A 52 0.61 -8.89 -1.45
C ILE A 52 1.63 -9.06 -2.57
N SER A 53 2.38 -8.00 -2.85
CA SER A 53 3.43 -7.99 -3.84
C SER A 53 4.76 -7.69 -3.18
N GLU A 54 5.85 -8.06 -3.83
CA GLU A 54 7.19 -7.83 -3.34
C GLU A 54 8.05 -7.18 -4.42
N ALA A 55 8.93 -6.25 -4.00
CA ALA A 55 9.96 -5.70 -4.85
C ALA A 55 11.26 -5.56 -4.04
N PRO A 56 12.43 -5.72 -4.70
CA PRO A 56 13.71 -5.45 -4.05
C PRO A 56 13.78 -4.02 -3.52
N ASP A 57 14.45 -3.83 -2.40
CA ASP A 57 14.55 -2.52 -1.74
C ASP A 57 15.13 -1.46 -2.68
N GLU A 58 16.10 -1.83 -3.50
CA GLU A 58 16.73 -0.91 -4.46
C GLU A 58 15.78 -0.45 -5.58
N HIS A 59 14.66 -1.12 -5.78
CA HIS A 59 13.67 -0.76 -6.81
C HIS A 59 12.54 0.12 -6.28
N ILE A 60 12.43 0.27 -4.96
CA ILE A 60 11.31 0.99 -4.34
C ILE A 60 11.31 2.47 -4.75
N ASP A 61 12.46 3.12 -4.70
CA ASP A 61 12.56 4.54 -5.07
C ASP A 61 12.13 4.76 -6.52
N LYS A 62 12.58 3.91 -7.43
CA LYS A 62 12.22 4.01 -8.84
C LYS A 62 10.74 3.75 -9.09
N MET A 63 10.17 2.79 -8.37
CA MET A 63 8.75 2.47 -8.47
C MET A 63 7.90 3.65 -8.03
N CYS A 64 8.18 4.21 -6.87
CA CYS A 64 7.42 5.33 -6.32
C CYS A 64 7.62 6.60 -7.16
N GLU A 65 8.82 6.83 -7.66
CA GLU A 65 9.10 7.94 -8.57
C GLU A 65 8.30 7.82 -9.86
N ALA A 66 8.22 6.63 -10.45
CA ALA A 66 7.43 6.38 -11.66
C ALA A 66 5.94 6.60 -11.43
N LEU A 67 5.44 6.28 -10.24
CA LEU A 67 4.04 6.50 -9.87
C LEU A 67 3.76 7.96 -9.50
N GLY A 68 4.79 8.74 -9.19
CA GLY A 68 4.62 10.10 -8.69
C GLY A 68 4.17 10.16 -7.24
N TYR A 69 4.49 9.15 -6.43
CA TYR A 69 4.05 9.02 -5.04
C TYR A 69 5.22 8.97 -4.08
N ALA A 70 5.00 9.45 -2.86
CA ALA A 70 5.89 9.19 -1.74
C ALA A 70 5.63 7.77 -1.19
N TYR A 71 6.36 7.37 -0.17
CA TYR A 71 6.10 6.09 0.50
C TYR A 71 6.40 6.20 1.99
N THR A 72 5.76 5.32 2.76
CA THR A 72 6.04 5.12 4.19
C THR A 72 6.36 3.65 4.41
N VAL A 73 7.25 3.37 5.36
CA VAL A 73 7.69 2.00 5.65
C VAL A 73 7.24 1.62 7.06
N ALA A 74 6.52 0.51 7.17
CA ALA A 74 6.21 -0.09 8.46
C ALA A 74 7.36 -1.04 8.84
N GLU A 75 8.09 -0.67 9.89
CA GLU A 75 9.17 -1.49 10.44
C GLU A 75 8.59 -2.64 11.25
N PRO A 76 9.37 -3.74 11.45
CA PRO A 76 8.94 -4.83 12.31
C PRO A 76 8.61 -4.31 13.71
N GLY A 77 7.42 -4.68 14.21
CA GLY A 77 6.95 -4.23 15.51
C GLY A 77 6.11 -2.96 15.49
N ASP A 78 6.08 -2.24 14.38
CA ASP A 78 5.18 -1.10 14.23
C ASP A 78 3.74 -1.57 14.14
N ILE A 79 2.85 -0.85 14.81
CA ILE A 79 1.41 -1.11 14.69
C ILE A 79 0.87 -0.16 13.64
N VAL A 80 0.46 -0.71 12.49
CA VAL A 80 -0.10 0.07 11.40
C VAL A 80 -1.56 -0.34 11.21
N ILE A 81 -2.46 0.62 11.40
CA ILE A 81 -3.91 0.39 11.28
C ILE A 81 -4.43 1.24 10.12
N PRO A 82 -5.13 0.64 9.13
CA PRO A 82 -5.74 1.42 8.06
C PRO A 82 -6.77 2.41 8.60
N ARG A 83 -6.79 3.62 8.04
CA ARG A 83 -7.84 4.60 8.33
C ARG A 83 -9.03 4.28 7.44
N LEU A 84 -9.89 3.36 7.88
CA LEU A 84 -10.94 2.78 7.05
C LEU A 84 -11.92 3.83 6.49
N GLU A 85 -12.17 4.89 7.22
CA GLU A 85 -13.09 5.95 6.81
C GLU A 85 -12.57 6.75 5.60
N ILE A 86 -11.25 6.87 5.46
CA ILE A 86 -10.60 7.63 4.41
C ILE A 86 -10.28 6.74 3.21
N LEU A 87 -10.07 5.45 3.45
CA LEU A 87 -9.61 4.50 2.45
C LEU A 87 -10.53 4.38 1.24
N GLN A 88 -11.84 4.44 1.43
CA GLN A 88 -12.80 4.27 0.34
C GLN A 88 -12.54 5.27 -0.78
N ASP A 89 -12.40 6.55 -0.43
CA ASP A 89 -12.14 7.60 -1.41
C ASP A 89 -10.74 7.47 -2.02
N THR A 90 -9.75 7.17 -1.18
CA THR A 90 -8.36 7.05 -1.62
C THR A 90 -8.19 5.89 -2.60
N ILE A 91 -8.69 4.70 -2.25
CA ILE A 91 -8.56 3.52 -3.10
C ILE A 91 -9.36 3.69 -4.38
N GLY A 92 -10.58 4.25 -4.28
CA GLY A 92 -11.41 4.49 -5.45
C GLY A 92 -10.75 5.39 -6.48
N SER A 93 -10.07 6.46 -6.05
CA SER A 93 -9.35 7.33 -6.96
C SER A 93 -8.04 6.71 -7.44
N PHE A 94 -7.46 5.82 -6.66
CA PHE A 94 -6.17 5.21 -6.93
C PHE A 94 -6.24 4.12 -8.01
N PHE A 95 -7.29 3.33 -8.02
CA PHE A 95 -7.47 2.23 -8.96
C PHE A 95 -8.30 2.60 -10.20
N LEU A 96 -8.61 3.85 -10.36
CA LEU A 96 -9.24 4.34 -11.57
C LEU A 96 -8.22 4.63 -12.66
#